data_64847c75277add0fe2170545f034fad4
#
_entry.id   64847c75277add0fe2170545f034fad4
#
_cell.length_a   1.000
_cell.length_b   1.000
_cell.length_c   1.000
_cell.angle_alpha   90.00
_cell.angle_beta   90.00
_cell.angle_gamma   90.00
#
_symmetry.space_group_name_H-M   'P 1'
#
loop_
_entity.id
_entity.type
_entity.pdbx_description
1 polymer ?
#
loop_
_entity_poly.entity_id
_entity_poly.type
_entity_poly.pdbx_seq_one_letter_code
_entity_poly.pdbx_strand_id
1 'polypeptide(L)'
;RHCKDKAGLFGELVSPSIEKIDVWLEAHISRSMQTLENEIIDLWKDSEIDMMRDLIYPNMEEYRLLLTKAQGSPYENYLHDLTQKRQEKMLSFLPLLQEKGYVPHMIDAKEMHLLLSAYTTALFEPVIHGYTEEEAYRCSEMLEEFFLPGWKQLLGF
;
A
#
# COMPACT_ATOMS: atom_id res chain seq x y z
N ARG A 1 -24.08 -4.93 -22.47
CA ARG A 1 -24.62 -4.85 -21.10
C ARG A 1 -24.64 -3.38 -20.69
N HIS A 2 -25.79 -2.81 -20.49
CA HIS A 2 -25.88 -1.40 -20.17
C HIS A 2 -25.56 -1.20 -18.68
N CYS A 3 -24.52 -0.43 -18.36
CA CYS A 3 -24.34 0.16 -17.04
C CYS A 3 -25.54 1.03 -16.77
N LYS A 4 -26.25 0.76 -15.67
CA LYS A 4 -27.52 1.44 -15.36
C LYS A 4 -27.34 2.88 -14.90
N ASP A 5 -26.12 3.28 -14.52
CA ASP A 5 -25.79 4.62 -14.06
C ASP A 5 -24.28 4.95 -14.18
N LYS A 6 -23.93 6.19 -13.91
CA LYS A 6 -22.56 6.69 -13.95
C LYS A 6 -21.63 5.96 -12.95
N ALA A 7 -22.15 5.61 -11.76
CA ALA A 7 -21.37 4.92 -10.74
C ALA A 7 -21.03 3.48 -11.16
N GLY A 8 -21.97 2.78 -11.79
CA GLY A 8 -21.74 1.46 -12.35
C GLY A 8 -20.68 1.46 -13.45
N LEU A 9 -20.72 2.43 -14.36
CA LEU A 9 -19.69 2.58 -15.42
C LEU A 9 -18.32 2.86 -14.79
N PHE A 10 -18.25 3.76 -13.82
CA PHE A 10 -17.02 4.07 -13.12
C PHE A 10 -16.44 2.80 -12.44
N GLY A 11 -17.29 2.03 -11.76
CA GLY A 11 -16.88 0.76 -11.14
C GLY A 11 -16.29 -0.23 -12.14
N GLU A 12 -16.89 -0.39 -13.32
CA GLU A 12 -16.36 -1.26 -14.37
C GLU A 12 -14.98 -0.79 -14.89
N LEU A 13 -14.74 0.52 -14.92
CA LEU A 13 -13.45 1.09 -15.35
C LEU A 13 -12.32 0.88 -14.33
N VAL A 14 -12.62 1.00 -13.02
CA VAL A 14 -11.57 0.99 -11.98
C VAL A 14 -11.38 -0.38 -11.32
N SER A 15 -12.37 -1.28 -11.36
CA SER A 15 -12.28 -2.61 -10.73
C SER A 15 -11.06 -3.42 -11.15
N PRO A 16 -10.65 -3.47 -12.44
CA PRO A 16 -9.45 -4.22 -12.81
C PRO A 16 -8.17 -3.68 -12.16
N SER A 17 -8.06 -2.37 -11.97
CA SER A 17 -6.92 -1.74 -11.32
C SER A 17 -6.89 -2.04 -9.82
N ILE A 18 -8.04 -2.06 -9.17
CA ILE A 18 -8.18 -2.44 -7.76
C ILE A 18 -7.80 -3.92 -7.57
N GLU A 19 -8.30 -4.81 -8.41
CA GLU A 19 -7.97 -6.24 -8.37
C GLU A 19 -6.46 -6.50 -8.48
N LYS A 20 -5.76 -5.76 -9.35
CA LYS A 20 -4.30 -5.88 -9.48
C LYS A 20 -3.57 -5.53 -8.18
N ILE A 21 -4.00 -4.47 -7.48
CA ILE A 21 -3.44 -4.09 -6.18
C ILE A 21 -3.75 -5.18 -5.14
N ASP A 22 -4.98 -5.66 -5.09
CA ASP A 22 -5.40 -6.69 -4.13
C ASP A 22 -4.61 -7.99 -4.33
N VAL A 23 -4.44 -8.46 -5.55
CA VAL A 23 -3.63 -9.64 -5.89
C VAL A 23 -2.18 -9.44 -5.47
N TRP A 24 -1.61 -8.26 -5.75
CA TRP A 24 -0.24 -7.96 -5.36
C TRP A 24 -0.07 -7.96 -3.83
N LEU A 25 -0.98 -7.32 -3.10
CA LEU A 25 -0.95 -7.27 -1.64
C LEU A 25 -1.06 -8.65 -1.00
N GLU A 26 -1.98 -9.50 -1.46
CA GLU A 26 -2.11 -10.87 -0.96
C GLU A 26 -0.85 -11.71 -1.21
N ALA A 27 -0.25 -11.59 -2.39
CA ALA A 27 1.00 -12.26 -2.71
C ALA A 27 2.17 -11.75 -1.85
N HIS A 28 2.25 -10.44 -1.61
CA HIS A 28 3.25 -9.82 -0.75
C HIS A 28 3.12 -10.29 0.70
N ILE A 29 1.91 -10.31 1.25
CA ILE A 29 1.63 -10.80 2.60
C ILE A 29 2.03 -12.27 2.74
N SER A 30 1.66 -13.11 1.78
CA SER A 30 2.00 -14.55 1.80
C SER A 30 3.52 -14.76 1.80
N ARG A 31 4.26 -14.01 0.99
CA ARG A 31 5.74 -14.06 0.97
C ARG A 31 6.34 -13.59 2.30
N SER A 32 5.83 -12.51 2.87
CA SER A 32 6.29 -11.97 4.15
C SER A 32 6.07 -12.98 5.29
N MET A 33 4.94 -13.66 5.32
CA MET A 33 4.67 -14.73 6.30
C MET A 33 5.66 -15.89 6.17
N GLN A 34 5.88 -16.40 4.95
CA GLN A 34 6.85 -17.47 4.70
C GLN A 34 8.27 -17.07 5.09
N THR A 35 8.66 -15.84 4.83
CA THR A 35 9.97 -15.30 5.20
C THR A 35 10.15 -15.27 6.72
N LEU A 36 9.12 -14.85 7.46
CA LEU A 36 9.12 -14.85 8.92
C LEU A 36 9.19 -16.28 9.51
N GLU A 37 8.43 -17.21 8.95
CA GLU A 37 8.43 -18.62 9.39
C GLU A 37 9.79 -19.29 9.19
N ASN A 38 10.47 -18.97 8.10
CA ASN A 38 11.76 -19.57 7.74
C ASN A 38 12.98 -18.82 8.33
N GLU A 39 12.77 -17.87 9.24
CA GLU A 39 13.83 -17.05 9.85
C GLU A 39 14.67 -16.22 8.85
N ILE A 40 14.25 -16.17 7.61
CA ILE A 40 14.86 -15.34 6.57
C ILE A 40 14.17 -13.99 6.62
N ILE A 41 14.71 -13.06 7.37
CA ILE A 41 14.07 -11.75 7.58
C ILE A 41 14.50 -10.77 6.49
N ASP A 42 13.88 -10.88 5.35
CA ASP A 42 13.92 -9.85 4.33
C ASP A 42 12.49 -9.34 4.03
N LEU A 43 11.85 -8.79 5.07
CA LEU A 43 10.50 -8.20 5.00
C LEU A 43 10.45 -6.98 4.05
N TRP A 44 11.61 -6.52 3.62
CA TRP A 44 11.80 -5.31 2.83
C TRP A 44 12.02 -5.61 1.36
N LYS A 45 12.20 -6.87 1.03
CA LYS A 45 12.20 -7.35 -0.34
C LYS A 45 10.79 -7.37 -0.88
N ASP A 46 10.57 -6.90 -2.09
CA ASP A 46 9.25 -6.72 -2.69
C ASP A 46 8.38 -5.72 -1.87
N SER A 47 8.92 -4.55 -1.58
CA SER A 47 8.22 -3.49 -0.83
C SER A 47 7.04 -2.90 -1.63
N GLU A 48 6.18 -2.12 -0.94
CA GLU A 48 5.13 -1.36 -1.66
C GLU A 48 5.70 -0.39 -2.68
N ILE A 49 6.96 -0.01 -2.56
CA ILE A 49 7.67 0.78 -3.57
C ILE A 49 7.85 -0.03 -4.86
N ASP A 50 8.12 -1.33 -4.76
CA ASP A 50 8.14 -2.20 -5.93
C ASP A 50 6.75 -2.30 -6.58
N MET A 51 5.68 -2.36 -5.78
CA MET A 51 4.31 -2.27 -6.31
C MET A 51 4.08 -0.95 -7.06
N MET A 52 4.51 0.17 -6.49
CA MET A 52 4.38 1.48 -7.16
C MET A 52 5.13 1.50 -8.48
N ARG A 53 6.36 1.01 -8.50
CA ARG A 53 7.24 0.98 -9.67
C ARG A 53 6.73 0.04 -10.77
N ASP A 54 6.32 -1.16 -10.40
CA ASP A 54 6.05 -2.24 -11.36
C ASP A 54 4.58 -2.26 -11.81
N LEU A 55 3.66 -1.78 -10.97
CA LEU A 55 2.23 -1.84 -11.24
C LEU A 55 1.59 -0.47 -11.42
N ILE A 56 1.84 0.47 -10.49
CA ILE A 56 1.11 1.73 -10.44
C ILE A 56 1.65 2.74 -11.45
N TYR A 57 2.95 3.04 -11.40
CA TYR A 57 3.54 4.09 -12.22
C TYR A 57 3.46 3.83 -13.73
N PRO A 58 3.62 2.60 -14.24
CA PRO A 58 3.38 2.30 -15.66
C PRO A 58 1.93 2.50 -16.11
N ASN A 59 0.97 2.57 -15.17
CA ASN A 59 -0.46 2.71 -15.42
C ASN A 59 -1.07 3.91 -14.69
N MET A 60 -0.33 5.00 -14.52
CA MET A 60 -0.70 6.15 -13.67
C MET A 60 -2.07 6.74 -14.00
N GLU A 61 -2.45 6.83 -15.27
CA GLU A 61 -3.73 7.42 -15.69
C GLU A 61 -4.94 6.63 -15.17
N GLU A 62 -4.86 5.29 -15.15
CA GLU A 62 -5.93 4.44 -14.63
C GLU A 62 -6.09 4.65 -13.11
N TYR A 63 -4.98 4.63 -12.38
CA TYR A 63 -5.01 4.84 -10.93
C TYR A 63 -5.35 6.28 -10.55
N ARG A 64 -4.95 7.27 -11.36
CA ARG A 64 -5.33 8.66 -11.17
C ARG A 64 -6.84 8.85 -11.32
N LEU A 65 -7.47 8.18 -12.27
CA LEU A 65 -8.93 8.18 -12.41
C LEU A 65 -9.61 7.69 -11.12
N LEU A 66 -9.14 6.55 -10.56
CA LEU A 66 -9.63 6.01 -9.30
C LEU A 66 -9.47 7.00 -8.15
N LEU A 67 -8.31 7.66 -8.04
CA LEU A 67 -7.97 8.51 -6.90
C LEU A 67 -8.58 9.91 -6.96
N THR A 68 -8.89 10.43 -8.17
CA THR A 68 -9.32 11.82 -8.33
C THR A 68 -10.76 12.00 -8.82
N LYS A 69 -11.40 10.94 -9.32
CA LYS A 69 -12.74 10.99 -9.91
C LYS A 69 -13.77 10.05 -9.26
N ALA A 70 -13.42 9.46 -8.13
CA ALA A 70 -14.26 8.49 -7.44
C ALA A 70 -15.38 9.09 -6.58
N GLN A 71 -15.45 10.41 -6.45
CA GLN A 71 -16.46 11.10 -5.64
C GLN A 71 -17.88 10.67 -6.02
N GLY A 72 -18.69 10.32 -5.03
CA GLY A 72 -20.06 9.82 -5.22
C GLY A 72 -20.14 8.37 -5.69
N SER A 73 -19.02 7.64 -5.75
CA SER A 73 -18.97 6.22 -6.02
C SER A 73 -18.60 5.42 -4.75
N PRO A 74 -18.76 4.08 -4.76
CA PRO A 74 -18.30 3.24 -3.65
C PRO A 74 -16.78 3.32 -3.38
N TYR A 75 -16.01 3.93 -4.27
CA TYR A 75 -14.54 4.02 -4.21
C TYR A 75 -14.02 5.39 -3.77
N GLU A 76 -14.88 6.32 -3.36
CA GLU A 76 -14.47 7.69 -3.00
C GLU A 76 -13.44 7.76 -1.86
N ASN A 77 -13.43 6.75 -0.98
CA ASN A 77 -12.51 6.64 0.14
C ASN A 77 -11.43 5.56 -0.09
N TYR A 78 -11.08 5.26 -1.34
CA TYR A 78 -10.22 4.14 -1.68
C TYR A 78 -8.88 4.11 -0.93
N LEU A 79 -8.17 5.25 -0.81
CA LEU A 79 -6.90 5.29 -0.07
C LEU A 79 -7.07 5.02 1.42
N HIS A 80 -8.17 5.51 2.01
CA HIS A 80 -8.48 5.22 3.42
C HIS A 80 -8.77 3.73 3.61
N ASP A 81 -9.58 3.14 2.74
CA ASP A 81 -9.93 1.71 2.79
C ASP A 81 -8.69 0.82 2.57
N LEU A 82 -7.82 1.21 1.64
CA LEU A 82 -6.54 0.55 1.40
C LEU A 82 -5.63 0.63 2.64
N THR A 83 -5.54 1.80 3.26
CA THR A 83 -4.77 2.01 4.49
C THR A 83 -5.28 1.13 5.62
N GLN A 84 -6.60 1.07 5.82
CA GLN A 84 -7.22 0.24 6.84
C GLN A 84 -6.93 -1.25 6.61
N LYS A 85 -7.07 -1.72 5.39
CA LYS A 85 -6.75 -3.11 5.00
C LYS A 85 -5.29 -3.47 5.29
N ARG A 86 -4.36 -2.58 4.98
CA ARG A 86 -2.94 -2.73 5.28
C ARG A 86 -2.67 -2.72 6.79
N GLN A 87 -3.33 -1.84 7.52
CA GLN A 87 -3.23 -1.77 8.98
C GLN A 87 -3.66 -3.08 9.65
N GLU A 88 -4.81 -3.63 9.28
CA GLU A 88 -5.31 -4.91 9.80
C GLU A 88 -4.29 -6.03 9.57
N LYS A 89 -3.70 -6.08 8.39
CA LYS A 89 -2.66 -7.05 8.05
C LYS A 89 -1.39 -6.83 8.88
N MET A 90 -0.87 -5.61 8.98
CA MET A 90 0.31 -5.30 9.77
C MET A 90 0.11 -5.67 11.25
N LEU A 91 -1.04 -5.29 11.83
CA LEU A 91 -1.37 -5.64 13.21
C LEU A 91 -1.45 -7.16 13.44
N SER A 92 -1.85 -7.92 12.44
CA SER A 92 -1.86 -9.39 12.53
C SER A 92 -0.46 -10.03 12.57
N PHE A 93 0.56 -9.33 12.06
CA PHE A 93 1.96 -9.78 12.11
C PHE A 93 2.66 -9.45 13.43
N LEU A 94 2.24 -8.41 14.15
CA LEU A 94 2.94 -7.94 15.35
C LEU A 94 3.13 -9.03 16.41
N PRO A 95 2.14 -9.88 16.74
CA PRO A 95 2.33 -10.94 17.73
C PRO A 95 3.43 -11.93 17.33
N LEU A 96 3.50 -12.30 16.05
CA LEU A 96 4.53 -13.21 15.54
C LEU A 96 5.92 -12.57 15.60
N LEU A 97 6.03 -11.29 15.25
CA LEU A 97 7.27 -10.54 15.37
C LEU A 97 7.74 -10.44 16.82
N GLN A 98 6.82 -10.23 17.75
CA GLN A 98 7.13 -10.18 19.18
C GLN A 98 7.60 -11.53 19.72
N GLU A 99 6.96 -12.62 19.32
CA GLU A 99 7.37 -13.98 19.70
C GLU A 99 8.79 -14.30 19.24
N LYS A 100 9.21 -13.74 18.11
CA LYS A 100 10.57 -13.86 17.56
C LYS A 100 11.57 -12.85 18.15
N GLY A 101 11.15 -12.02 19.09
CA GLY A 101 12.01 -11.05 19.78
C GLY A 101 12.15 -9.68 19.10
N TYR A 102 11.33 -9.42 18.08
CA TYR A 102 11.22 -8.11 17.43
C TYR A 102 10.16 -7.24 18.13
N VAL A 103 9.90 -6.04 17.59
CA VAL A 103 8.91 -5.08 18.10
C VAL A 103 9.14 -4.76 19.58
N PRO A 104 10.17 -3.94 19.90
CA PRO A 104 10.56 -3.64 21.27
C PRO A 104 9.47 -2.91 22.06
N HIS A 105 8.54 -2.24 21.39
CA HIS A 105 7.40 -1.54 21.96
C HIS A 105 6.12 -1.94 21.25
N MET A 106 5.04 -2.12 22.02
CA MET A 106 3.71 -2.32 21.44
C MET A 106 3.31 -1.08 20.63
N ILE A 107 2.91 -1.31 19.39
CA ILE A 107 2.35 -0.29 18.50
C ILE A 107 0.83 -0.51 18.53
N ASP A 108 0.08 0.48 18.97
CA ASP A 108 -1.37 0.36 18.97
C ASP A 108 -1.98 0.63 17.58
N ALA A 109 -3.27 0.35 17.45
CA ALA A 109 -3.97 0.50 16.18
C ALA A 109 -3.99 1.94 15.67
N LYS A 110 -4.03 2.95 16.54
CA LYS A 110 -4.05 4.37 16.17
C LYS A 110 -2.69 4.84 15.70
N GLU A 111 -1.64 4.42 16.41
CA GLU A 111 -0.24 4.70 16.03
C GLU A 111 0.09 4.06 14.67
N MET A 112 -0.30 2.80 14.48
CA MET A 112 -0.13 2.12 13.20
C MET A 112 -0.90 2.81 12.08
N HIS A 113 -2.15 3.22 12.34
CA HIS A 113 -2.97 3.95 11.37
C HIS A 113 -2.30 5.25 10.94
N LEU A 114 -1.79 6.03 11.87
CA LEU A 114 -1.09 7.29 11.60
C LEU A 114 0.09 7.09 10.64
N LEU A 115 0.94 6.12 10.96
CA LEU A 115 2.14 5.85 10.16
C LEU A 115 1.81 5.30 8.77
N LEU A 116 0.89 4.35 8.68
CA LEU A 116 0.47 3.78 7.40
C LEU A 116 -0.30 4.77 6.55
N SER A 117 -1.12 5.64 7.14
CA SER A 117 -1.84 6.70 6.43
C SER A 117 -0.85 7.71 5.81
N ALA A 118 0.13 8.16 6.57
CA ALA A 118 1.17 9.05 6.08
C ALA A 118 1.95 8.42 4.91
N TYR A 119 2.39 7.17 5.09
CA TYR A 119 3.15 6.44 4.10
C TYR A 119 2.33 6.15 2.83
N THR A 120 1.10 5.64 2.98
CA THR A 120 0.23 5.34 1.84
C THR A 120 -0.09 6.60 1.05
N THR A 121 -0.43 7.70 1.72
CA THR A 121 -0.68 8.98 1.05
C THR A 121 0.54 9.42 0.25
N ALA A 122 1.72 9.40 0.86
CA ALA A 122 2.96 9.80 0.19
C ALA A 122 3.27 8.96 -1.06
N LEU A 123 3.03 7.65 -1.02
CA LEU A 123 3.22 6.76 -2.17
C LEU A 123 2.33 7.12 -3.37
N PHE A 124 1.11 7.58 -3.12
CA PHE A 124 0.14 7.90 -4.17
C PHE A 124 0.13 9.38 -4.59
N GLU A 125 0.81 10.28 -3.88
CA GLU A 125 0.91 11.70 -4.24
C GLU A 125 1.37 11.93 -5.69
N PRO A 126 2.41 11.24 -6.22
CA PRO A 126 2.80 11.41 -7.61
C PRO A 126 1.70 11.07 -8.60
N VAL A 127 0.87 10.07 -8.30
CA VAL A 127 -0.27 9.66 -9.13
C VAL A 127 -1.37 10.72 -9.11
N ILE A 128 -1.73 11.20 -7.91
CA ILE A 128 -2.78 12.22 -7.72
C ILE A 128 -2.42 13.51 -8.45
N HIS A 129 -1.16 13.95 -8.33
CA HIS A 129 -0.68 15.19 -8.93
C HIS A 129 -0.21 15.06 -10.38
N GLY A 130 -0.23 13.85 -10.94
CA GLY A 130 0.11 13.61 -12.34
C GLY A 130 1.57 13.89 -12.66
N TYR A 131 2.49 13.46 -11.78
CA TYR A 131 3.91 13.50 -12.03
C TYR A 131 4.27 12.62 -13.24
N THR A 132 5.40 12.88 -13.85
CA THR A 132 5.94 11.94 -14.84
C THR A 132 6.40 10.65 -14.16
N GLU A 133 6.52 9.58 -14.92
CA GLU A 133 7.01 8.29 -14.41
C GLU A 133 8.41 8.44 -13.78
N GLU A 134 9.30 9.20 -14.42
CA GLU A 134 10.64 9.50 -13.90
C GLU A 134 10.61 10.28 -12.57
N GLU A 135 9.74 11.28 -12.45
CA GLU A 135 9.54 12.03 -11.19
C GLU A 135 8.98 11.12 -10.10
N ALA A 136 8.04 10.25 -10.44
CA ALA A 136 7.46 9.29 -9.50
C ALA A 136 8.49 8.28 -8.99
N TYR A 137 9.37 7.78 -9.85
CA TYR A 137 10.48 6.90 -9.43
C TYR A 137 11.41 7.61 -8.44
N ARG A 138 11.83 8.83 -8.72
CA ARG A 138 12.67 9.60 -7.79
C ARG A 138 11.99 9.86 -6.45
N CYS A 139 10.67 10.11 -6.45
CA CYS A 139 9.89 10.23 -5.21
C CYS A 139 9.88 8.92 -4.44
N SER A 140 9.70 7.78 -5.10
CA SER A 140 9.67 6.48 -4.42
C SER A 140 11.01 6.12 -3.78
N GLU A 141 12.13 6.42 -4.43
CA GLU A 141 13.47 6.25 -3.86
C GLU A 141 13.66 7.09 -2.60
N MET A 142 13.22 8.35 -2.63
CA MET A 142 13.27 9.24 -1.47
C MET A 142 12.38 8.74 -0.33
N LEU A 143 11.19 8.23 -0.62
CA LEU A 143 10.29 7.65 0.37
C LEU A 143 10.91 6.40 1.01
N GLU A 144 11.55 5.55 0.23
CA GLU A 144 12.26 4.38 0.75
C GLU A 144 13.38 4.79 1.70
N GLU A 145 14.22 5.74 1.28
CA GLU A 145 15.31 6.25 2.09
C GLU A 145 14.83 6.86 3.42
N PHE A 146 13.69 7.53 3.41
CA PHE A 146 13.13 8.18 4.59
C PHE A 146 12.36 7.21 5.50
N PHE A 147 11.46 6.40 4.96
CA PHE A 147 10.56 5.57 5.77
C PHE A 147 11.17 4.25 6.21
N LEU A 148 12.00 3.61 5.38
CA LEU A 148 12.54 2.29 5.69
C LEU A 148 13.36 2.23 6.99
N PRO A 149 14.27 3.18 7.27
CA PRO A 149 14.99 3.19 8.56
C PRO A 149 14.04 3.33 9.76
N GLY A 150 13.00 4.15 9.65
CA GLY A 150 12.00 4.33 10.69
C GLY A 150 11.21 3.05 10.95
N TRP A 151 10.75 2.36 9.91
CA TRP A 151 10.09 1.06 10.03
C TRP A 151 10.99 0.01 10.66
N LYS A 152 12.24 -0.09 10.21
CA LYS A 152 13.23 -1.01 10.79
C LYS A 152 13.40 -0.76 12.28
N GLN A 153 13.57 0.49 12.67
CA GLN A 153 13.71 0.85 14.09
C GLN A 153 12.47 0.50 14.92
N LEU A 154 11.27 0.81 14.41
CA LEU A 154 10.01 0.51 15.12
C LEU A 154 9.76 -0.99 15.27
N LEU A 155 10.14 -1.77 14.27
CA LEU A 155 9.93 -3.22 14.26
C LEU A 155 11.11 -4.00 14.88
N GLY A 156 12.19 -3.32 15.25
CA GLY A 156 13.33 -3.94 15.95
C GLY A 156 14.35 -4.66 15.05
N PHE A 157 14.47 -4.22 13.80
CA PHE A 157 15.43 -4.77 12.82
C PHE A 157 16.74 -3.99 12.76
#